data_7c21f7b13567e3950c5b02071a38f8e9
#
_entry.id   7c21f7b13567e3950c5b02071a38f8e9
#
_cell.length_a   1.000
_cell.length_b   1.000
_cell.length_c   1.000
_cell.angle_alpha   90.00
_cell.angle_beta   90.00
_cell.angle_gamma   90.00
#
_symmetry.space_group_name_H-M   'P 1'
#
loop_
_entity.id
_entity.type
_entity.pdbx_description
1 polymer ?
#
loop_
_entity_poly.entity_id
_entity_poly.type
_entity_poly.pdbx_seq_one_letter_code
_entity_poly.pdbx_strand_id
1 'polypeptide(L)'
;SLQRICAQPWPEGELDEAWQALARAGGKAVMPKLLRYIAERREHRARWVGALQQAGVPVALINGIEDPISGAGIVARWRELLPGSRVVELPGVGHYPQVEAPEQVLEHYFDFRTRLAPGACGR
;
A
#
# COMPACT_ATOMS: atom_id res chain seq x y z
N SER A 1 11.22 4.68 13.45
CA SER A 1 10.37 5.88 13.29
C SER A 1 9.69 5.83 11.93
N LEU A 2 8.40 6.17 11.84
CA LEU A 2 7.64 6.24 10.59
C LEU A 2 8.32 7.17 9.57
N GLN A 3 8.84 8.31 10.03
CA GLN A 3 9.56 9.27 9.18
C GLN A 3 10.74 8.67 8.40
N ARG A 4 11.38 7.61 8.92
CA ARG A 4 12.56 7.01 8.27
C ARG A 4 12.26 6.20 7.02
N ILE A 5 10.99 5.88 6.80
CA ILE A 5 10.52 5.12 5.63
C ILE A 5 9.74 5.99 4.64
N CYS A 6 9.58 7.27 4.94
CA CYS A 6 8.98 8.27 4.06
C CYS A 6 10.08 9.01 3.29
N ALA A 7 9.80 9.38 2.05
CA ALA A 7 10.64 10.25 1.24
C ALA A 7 10.35 11.73 1.54
N GLN A 8 9.10 12.04 1.90
CA GLN A 8 8.67 13.38 2.26
C GLN A 8 8.47 13.50 3.77
N PRO A 9 8.72 14.68 4.35
CA PRO A 9 8.39 14.91 5.76
C PRO A 9 6.87 14.80 5.96
N TRP A 10 6.48 14.25 7.10
CA TRP A 10 5.09 14.27 7.52
C TRP A 10 4.64 15.69 7.78
N PRO A 11 3.37 16.04 7.50
CA PRO A 11 2.80 17.31 7.91
C PRO A 11 2.95 17.52 9.41
N GLU A 12 3.09 18.78 9.80
CA GLU A 12 3.27 19.16 11.21
C GLU A 12 2.10 18.63 12.06
N GLY A 13 2.42 17.97 13.16
CA GLY A 13 1.44 17.38 14.09
C GLY A 13 0.92 15.99 13.71
N GLU A 14 0.85 15.61 12.46
CA GLU A 14 0.28 14.32 12.05
C GLU A 14 1.07 13.11 12.58
N LEU A 15 2.39 13.24 12.70
CA LEU A 15 3.22 12.18 13.25
C LEU A 15 2.90 11.92 14.73
N ASP A 16 2.65 12.97 15.49
CA ASP A 16 2.27 12.90 16.89
C ASP A 16 0.86 12.32 17.04
N GLU A 17 -0.07 12.71 16.19
CA GLU A 17 -1.43 12.14 16.14
C GLU A 17 -1.40 10.65 15.82
N ALA A 18 -0.63 10.23 14.83
CA ALA A 18 -0.43 8.83 14.48
C ALA A 18 0.17 8.05 15.65
N TRP A 19 1.14 8.65 16.37
CA TRP A 19 1.72 8.04 17.57
C TRP A 19 0.73 7.92 18.72
N GLN A 20 -0.08 8.95 18.97
CA GLN A 20 -1.13 8.92 19.99
C GLN A 20 -2.20 7.88 19.66
N ALA A 21 -2.61 7.79 18.38
CA ALA A 21 -3.54 6.77 17.92
C ALA A 21 -3.00 5.35 18.15
N LEU A 22 -1.72 5.12 17.81
CA LEU A 22 -1.05 3.84 18.04
C LEU A 22 -0.93 3.50 19.53
N ALA A 23 -0.67 4.49 20.38
CA ALA A 23 -0.47 4.28 21.81
C ALA A 23 -1.79 4.05 22.57
N ARG A 24 -2.93 4.44 21.99
CA ARG A 24 -4.25 4.33 22.61
C ARG A 24 -4.59 2.89 22.96
N ALA A 25 -5.27 2.70 24.10
CA ALA A 25 -5.77 1.40 24.55
C ALA A 25 -4.73 0.27 24.57
N GLY A 26 -3.47 0.59 24.87
CA GLY A 26 -2.38 -0.39 24.97
C GLY A 26 -1.84 -0.86 23.61
N GLY A 27 -2.08 -0.12 22.54
CA GLY A 27 -1.68 -0.46 21.17
C GLY A 27 -0.19 -0.80 21.03
N LYS A 28 0.68 -0.13 21.79
CA LYS A 28 2.13 -0.45 21.82
C LYS A 28 2.43 -1.92 22.14
N ALA A 29 1.66 -2.52 23.04
CA ALA A 29 1.82 -3.93 23.44
C ALA A 29 1.32 -4.91 22.37
N VAL A 30 0.48 -4.43 21.43
CA VAL A 30 -0.06 -5.24 20.33
C VAL A 30 0.88 -5.26 19.14
N MET A 31 1.70 -4.22 18.94
CA MET A 31 2.60 -4.09 17.78
C MET A 31 3.48 -5.32 17.51
N PRO A 32 4.17 -5.92 18.50
CA PRO A 32 4.97 -7.13 18.27
C PRO A 32 4.13 -8.31 17.77
N LYS A 33 2.86 -8.39 18.20
CA LYS A 33 1.93 -9.44 17.76
C LYS A 33 1.50 -9.23 16.32
N LEU A 34 1.26 -7.97 15.93
CA LEU A 34 0.92 -7.63 14.54
C LEU A 34 2.06 -7.96 13.58
N LEU A 35 3.32 -7.78 13.97
CA LEU A 35 4.48 -8.12 13.14
C LEU A 35 4.58 -9.62 12.78
N ARG A 36 3.84 -10.49 13.44
CA ARG A 36 3.74 -11.92 13.09
C ARG A 36 3.21 -12.14 11.66
N TYR A 37 2.48 -11.17 11.10
CA TYR A 37 2.01 -11.24 9.70
C TYR A 37 3.16 -11.46 8.70
N ILE A 38 4.40 -11.08 9.04
CA ILE A 38 5.58 -11.30 8.19
C ILE A 38 5.84 -12.79 7.99
N ALA A 39 5.71 -13.58 9.07
CA ALA A 39 5.82 -15.05 9.00
C ALA A 39 4.65 -15.66 8.23
N GLU A 40 3.44 -15.21 8.51
CA GLU A 40 2.21 -15.65 7.82
C GLU A 40 2.26 -15.37 6.31
N ARG A 41 2.83 -14.23 5.90
CA ARG A 41 3.05 -13.91 4.48
C ARG A 41 3.97 -14.91 3.78
N ARG A 42 4.95 -15.46 4.47
CA ARG A 42 5.84 -16.51 3.92
C ARG A 42 5.10 -17.83 3.78
N GLU A 43 4.41 -18.23 4.83
CA GLU A 43 3.65 -19.48 4.92
C GLU A 43 2.50 -19.53 3.90
N HIS A 44 1.72 -18.45 3.81
CA HIS A 44 0.52 -18.39 2.99
C HIS A 44 0.70 -17.69 1.64
N ARG A 45 1.96 -17.43 1.24
CA ARG A 45 2.28 -16.65 0.04
C ARG A 45 1.57 -17.17 -1.22
N ALA A 46 1.62 -18.47 -1.46
CA ALA A 46 1.02 -19.07 -2.65
C ALA A 46 -0.50 -18.84 -2.69
N ARG A 47 -1.17 -19.02 -1.55
CA ARG A 47 -2.62 -18.77 -1.42
C ARG A 47 -2.98 -17.31 -1.67
N TRP A 48 -2.25 -16.37 -1.06
CA TRP A 48 -2.59 -14.95 -1.17
C TRP A 48 -2.27 -14.37 -2.54
N VAL A 49 -1.14 -14.76 -3.13
CA VAL A 49 -0.81 -14.36 -4.51
C VAL A 49 -1.79 -15.00 -5.50
N GLY A 50 -2.12 -16.28 -5.32
CA GLY A 50 -3.10 -16.95 -6.16
C GLY A 50 -4.48 -16.31 -6.09
N ALA A 51 -4.90 -15.83 -4.94
CA ALA A 51 -6.17 -15.09 -4.78
C ALA A 51 -6.18 -13.79 -5.59
N LEU A 52 -5.06 -13.05 -5.62
CA LEU A 52 -4.93 -11.85 -6.45
C LEU A 52 -4.92 -12.18 -7.94
N GLN A 53 -4.22 -13.23 -8.34
CA GLN A 53 -4.14 -13.66 -9.75
C GLN A 53 -5.47 -14.17 -10.30
N GLN A 54 -6.29 -14.74 -9.43
CA GLN A 54 -7.61 -15.28 -9.77
C GLN A 54 -8.76 -14.32 -9.43
N ALA A 55 -8.43 -13.11 -8.97
CA ALA A 55 -9.44 -12.11 -8.65
C ALA A 55 -10.27 -11.77 -9.90
N GLY A 56 -11.56 -12.00 -9.85
CA GLY A 56 -12.50 -11.62 -10.91
C GLY A 56 -12.81 -10.11 -10.94
N VAL A 57 -11.99 -9.30 -10.30
CA VAL A 57 -12.13 -7.85 -10.21
C VAL A 57 -10.86 -7.15 -10.68
N PRO A 58 -10.97 -5.96 -11.27
CA PRO A 58 -9.81 -5.17 -11.63
C PRO A 58 -8.98 -4.79 -10.40
N VAL A 59 -7.66 -4.91 -10.52
CA VAL A 59 -6.71 -4.52 -9.47
C VAL A 59 -5.71 -3.49 -10.00
N ALA A 60 -5.29 -2.59 -9.13
CA ALA A 60 -4.26 -1.60 -9.42
C ALA A 60 -3.29 -1.47 -8.26
N LEU A 61 -2.05 -1.11 -8.57
CA LEU A 61 -1.03 -0.72 -7.61
C LEU A 61 -0.70 0.75 -7.79
N ILE A 62 -0.75 1.53 -6.70
CA ILE A 62 -0.20 2.89 -6.62
C ILE A 62 0.90 2.82 -5.55
N ASN A 63 2.14 3.05 -5.93
CA ASN A 63 3.29 2.79 -5.05
C ASN A 63 4.33 3.91 -5.12
N GLY A 64 4.82 4.33 -3.93
CA GLY A 64 5.98 5.20 -3.83
C GLY A 64 7.25 4.42 -4.11
N ILE A 65 8.04 4.86 -5.08
CA ILE A 65 9.25 4.11 -5.50
C ILE A 65 10.46 4.35 -4.61
N GLU A 66 10.42 5.39 -3.79
CA GLU A 66 11.47 5.72 -2.79
C GLU A 66 11.26 4.97 -1.46
N ASP A 67 10.24 4.12 -1.37
CA ASP A 67 9.99 3.31 -0.18
C ASP A 67 11.13 2.29 0.02
N PRO A 68 11.87 2.37 1.14
CA PRO A 68 12.99 1.45 1.40
C PRO A 68 12.54 0.01 1.72
N ILE A 69 11.24 -0.21 1.96
CA ILE A 69 10.68 -1.52 2.33
C ILE A 69 10.01 -2.19 1.13
N SER A 70 9.20 -1.45 0.39
CA SER A 70 8.34 -1.97 -0.68
C SER A 70 8.29 -1.06 -1.91
N GLY A 71 9.40 -0.42 -2.26
CA GLY A 71 9.52 0.46 -3.42
C GLY A 71 9.62 -0.27 -4.75
N ALA A 72 10.56 0.10 -5.58
CA ALA A 72 10.72 -0.40 -6.95
C ALA A 72 10.78 -1.94 -7.05
N GLY A 73 11.33 -2.62 -6.04
CA GLY A 73 11.38 -4.09 -6.02
C GLY A 73 10.02 -4.75 -5.96
N ILE A 74 9.08 -4.19 -5.19
CA ILE A 74 7.70 -4.68 -5.14
C ILE A 74 6.96 -4.37 -6.44
N VAL A 75 7.18 -3.22 -7.05
CA VAL A 75 6.60 -2.86 -8.34
C VAL A 75 7.02 -3.85 -9.43
N ALA A 76 8.31 -4.16 -9.52
CA ALA A 76 8.82 -5.16 -10.47
C ALA A 76 8.14 -6.53 -10.23
N ARG A 77 8.09 -6.97 -8.98
CA ARG A 77 7.46 -8.24 -8.62
C ARG A 77 5.96 -8.27 -8.87
N TRP A 78 5.27 -7.16 -8.66
CA TRP A 78 3.85 -7.03 -8.97
C TRP A 78 3.58 -7.21 -10.46
N ARG A 79 4.38 -6.56 -11.32
CA ARG A 79 4.26 -6.70 -12.79
C ARG A 79 4.45 -8.12 -13.27
N GLU A 80 5.37 -8.86 -12.66
CA GLU A 80 5.56 -10.29 -12.98
C GLU A 80 4.35 -11.15 -12.58
N LEU A 81 3.76 -10.89 -11.43
CA LEU A 81 2.67 -11.69 -10.89
C LEU A 81 1.31 -11.32 -11.47
N LEU A 82 1.12 -10.08 -11.85
CA LEU A 82 -0.15 -9.49 -12.32
C LEU A 82 0.07 -8.61 -13.56
N PRO A 83 0.54 -9.17 -14.69
CA PRO A 83 0.97 -8.40 -15.86
C PRO A 83 -0.15 -7.57 -16.51
N GLY A 84 -1.42 -7.92 -16.27
CA GLY A 84 -2.58 -7.16 -16.77
C GLY A 84 -3.07 -6.05 -15.83
N SER A 85 -2.47 -5.90 -14.66
CA SER A 85 -2.90 -4.89 -13.70
C SER A 85 -2.31 -3.51 -14.00
N ARG A 86 -3.05 -2.46 -13.61
CA ARG A 86 -2.53 -1.10 -13.65
C ARG A 86 -1.50 -0.89 -12.55
N VAL A 87 -0.36 -0.29 -12.91
CA VAL A 87 0.69 0.08 -11.96
C VAL A 87 1.01 1.56 -12.13
N VAL A 88 0.96 2.30 -11.05
CA VAL A 88 1.36 3.70 -10.95
C VAL A 88 2.55 3.78 -10.00
N GLU A 89 3.64 4.31 -10.49
CA GLU A 89 4.85 4.60 -9.74
C GLU A 89 4.89 6.08 -9.41
N LEU A 90 5.07 6.43 -8.14
CA LEU A 90 5.13 7.81 -7.66
C LEU A 90 6.58 8.15 -7.30
N PRO A 91 7.31 8.87 -8.18
CA PRO A 91 8.67 9.35 -7.88
C PRO A 91 8.66 10.34 -6.71
N GLY A 92 9.70 10.30 -5.88
CA GLY A 92 9.83 11.17 -4.71
C GLY A 92 8.88 10.85 -3.55
N VAL A 93 8.21 9.69 -3.60
CA VAL A 93 7.24 9.23 -2.60
C VAL A 93 7.73 7.94 -1.96
N GLY A 94 7.61 7.85 -0.64
CA GLY A 94 8.05 6.71 0.16
C GLY A 94 6.91 5.75 0.55
N HIS A 95 6.95 5.30 1.81
CA HIS A 95 6.12 4.20 2.31
C HIS A 95 4.64 4.53 2.48
N TYR A 96 4.30 5.79 2.65
CA TYR A 96 2.93 6.24 2.86
C TYR A 96 2.46 7.20 1.76
N PRO A 97 2.25 6.70 0.52
CA PRO A 97 1.83 7.57 -0.60
C PRO A 97 0.61 8.43 -0.30
N GLN A 98 -0.34 7.90 0.46
CA GLN A 98 -1.56 8.60 0.84
C GLN A 98 -1.33 9.77 1.81
N VAL A 99 -0.17 9.82 2.47
CA VAL A 99 0.25 10.91 3.36
C VAL A 99 1.23 11.84 2.63
N GLU A 100 2.17 11.26 1.89
CA GLU A 100 3.26 11.99 1.24
C GLU A 100 2.82 12.70 -0.06
N ALA A 101 1.81 12.14 -0.76
CA ALA A 101 1.29 12.65 -2.02
C ALA A 101 -0.22 12.37 -2.19
N PRO A 102 -1.08 12.83 -1.26
CA PRO A 102 -2.50 12.49 -1.22
C PRO A 102 -3.24 12.85 -2.50
N GLU A 103 -2.94 14.01 -3.10
CA GLU A 103 -3.57 14.47 -4.33
C GLU A 103 -3.27 13.54 -5.50
N GLN A 104 -2.01 13.12 -5.67
CA GLN A 104 -1.62 12.18 -6.72
C GLN A 104 -2.28 10.81 -6.53
N VAL A 105 -2.33 10.33 -5.28
CA VAL A 105 -3.01 9.06 -4.97
C VAL A 105 -4.49 9.14 -5.32
N LEU A 106 -5.18 10.21 -4.95
CA LEU A 106 -6.60 10.42 -5.27
C LEU A 106 -6.84 10.52 -6.76
N GLU A 107 -6.02 11.29 -7.49
CA GLU A 107 -6.11 11.41 -8.95
C GLU A 107 -6.04 10.03 -9.62
N HIS A 108 -5.01 9.25 -9.30
CA HIS A 108 -4.82 7.93 -9.89
C HIS A 108 -5.89 6.92 -9.45
N TYR A 109 -6.39 7.03 -8.22
CA TYR A 109 -7.49 6.23 -7.73
C TYR A 109 -8.79 6.51 -8.51
N PHE A 110 -9.14 7.79 -8.68
CA PHE A 110 -10.36 8.15 -9.41
C PHE A 110 -10.23 7.84 -10.91
N ASP A 111 -9.08 8.06 -11.52
CA ASP A 111 -8.84 7.64 -12.91
C ASP A 111 -8.99 6.11 -13.07
N PHE A 112 -8.48 5.32 -12.14
CA PHE A 112 -8.71 3.88 -12.13
C PHE A 112 -10.20 3.55 -12.01
N ARG A 113 -10.91 4.20 -11.09
CA ARG A 113 -12.35 3.98 -10.87
C ARG A 113 -13.22 4.33 -12.08
N THR A 114 -12.92 5.43 -12.75
CA THR A 114 -13.67 5.88 -13.93
C THR A 114 -13.49 4.97 -15.16
N ARG A 115 -12.37 4.27 -15.24
CA ARG A 115 -12.08 3.29 -16.30
C ARG A 115 -12.77 1.95 -16.10
N LEU A 116 -13.32 1.70 -14.92
CA LEU A 116 -14.10 0.49 -14.67
C LEU A 116 -15.45 0.62 -15.35
N ALA A 117 -15.77 -0.31 -16.25
CA ALA A 117 -17.08 -0.33 -16.90
C ALA A 117 -18.20 -0.34 -15.86
N PRO A 118 -19.31 0.41 -16.06
CA PRO A 118 -20.49 0.34 -15.21
C PRO A 118 -20.98 -1.12 -15.16
N GLY A 119 -20.85 -1.78 -14.00
CA GLY A 119 -21.25 -3.18 -13.80
C GLY A 119 -20.16 -4.14 -13.31
N ALA A 120 -18.89 -3.74 -13.25
CA ALA A 120 -17.82 -4.60 -12.74
C ALA A 120 -17.80 -4.73 -11.19
N CYS A 121 -18.63 -3.98 -10.51
CA CYS A 121 -18.78 -4.02 -9.06
C CYS A 121 -20.21 -4.53 -8.73
N GLY A 122 -20.41 -5.85 -8.82
CA GLY A 122 -21.67 -6.45 -8.40
C GLY A 122 -21.99 -7.76 -9.12
N ARG A 123 -21.43 -8.83 -8.66
CA ARG A 123 -22.11 -10.15 -8.54
C ARG A 123 -21.44 -10.93 -7.43
#